data_77e7a47d5d389e146846a02042fa03a3
#
_entry.id   77e7a47d5d389e146846a02042fa03a3
#
_cell.length_a   1.000
_cell.length_b   1.000
_cell.length_c   1.000
_cell.angle_alpha   90.00
_cell.angle_beta   90.00
_cell.angle_gamma   90.00
#
_symmetry.space_group_name_H-M   'P 1'
#
loop_
_entity.id
_entity.type
_entity.pdbx_description
1 polymer ?
#
loop_
_entity_poly.entity_id
_entity_poly.type
_entity_poly.pdbx_seq_one_letter_code
_entity_poly.pdbx_strand_id
1 'polypeptide(L)'
;MGSKKEYEEKQRHGTVALPVALHKMEYPEGTDVIFYLHWHQEFEFLVLTKGQIVFTIEDREYELHEGDSVFINSNLLHSAKTVKGMACSFFAVVFSYEALDDDYHSAFSKKYIRPVLNGKYILEEYLPIDREGSSHLEFEHPSGDGIAEIDDFPNRFANDIPMSWQQEVIFLLAQISQCPEHELEPHELLVRSRLMSIWNLMYHHGKKNKKQMLEDGTSSERLAPVIQYLKKNYAYEITLSELAKLIPMSEGQFCRVFKQYMKMSPMQYLLRFRILQSCRLLQETDKKIGEIANLTGFNNISYFNKVFLKTIGCTPKEYRNNSGY
;
A
#
# COMPACT_ATOMS: atom_id res chain seq x y z
N MET A 1 -25.74 4.31 7.33
CA MET A 1 -25.08 5.32 6.46
C MET A 1 -23.63 5.28 6.84
N GLY A 2 -22.81 4.57 6.05
CA GLY A 2 -21.38 4.44 6.30
C GLY A 2 -20.70 5.80 6.29
N SER A 3 -19.76 6.00 7.19
CA SER A 3 -19.00 7.23 7.35
C SER A 3 -18.14 7.45 6.12
N LYS A 4 -18.31 8.60 5.47
CA LYS A 4 -17.63 9.02 4.24
C LYS A 4 -16.11 9.28 4.37
N LYS A 5 -15.48 8.90 5.48
CA LYS A 5 -14.02 8.99 5.70
C LYS A 5 -13.20 7.94 4.93
N GLU A 6 -13.87 7.07 4.19
CA GLU A 6 -13.32 5.79 3.74
C GLU A 6 -12.46 5.84 2.47
N TYR A 7 -12.39 6.98 1.79
CA TYR A 7 -11.71 7.04 0.48
C TYR A 7 -10.56 8.03 0.45
N GLU A 8 -10.05 8.35 1.62
CA GLU A 8 -9.02 9.34 1.78
C GLU A 8 -7.63 8.71 1.70
N GLU A 9 -7.16 8.46 0.48
CA GLU A 9 -5.72 8.38 0.26
C GLU A 9 -5.14 9.79 0.32
N LYS A 10 -5.24 10.39 1.50
CA LYS A 10 -4.68 11.68 1.81
C LYS A 10 -3.26 11.51 2.28
N GLN A 11 -2.34 12.11 1.52
CA GLN A 11 -1.04 12.54 1.98
C GLN A 11 0.04 11.44 2.06
N ARG A 12 1.29 11.93 2.06
CA ARG A 12 2.42 11.20 2.63
C ARG A 12 1.97 10.54 3.92
N HIS A 13 1.93 9.25 3.94
CA HIS A 13 1.61 8.49 5.13
C HIS A 13 2.70 8.77 6.17
N GLY A 14 2.29 9.39 7.28
CA GLY A 14 3.19 9.83 8.34
C GLY A 14 3.82 11.21 8.12
N THR A 15 4.74 11.56 8.99
CA THR A 15 5.50 12.82 8.98
C THR A 15 6.84 12.66 8.28
N VAL A 16 7.58 13.77 8.11
CA VAL A 16 8.96 13.73 7.58
C VAL A 16 9.89 12.97 8.54
N ALA A 17 9.64 13.06 9.84
CA ALA A 17 10.44 12.38 10.87
C ALA A 17 10.11 10.89 10.92
N LEU A 18 8.82 10.53 10.90
CA LEU A 18 8.34 9.16 10.90
C LEU A 18 7.36 8.94 9.73
N PRO A 19 7.85 8.45 8.58
CA PRO A 19 7.02 8.23 7.39
C PRO A 19 6.20 6.91 7.51
N VAL A 20 5.37 6.85 8.56
CA VAL A 20 4.48 5.73 8.91
C VAL A 20 3.12 6.30 9.26
N ALA A 21 2.06 5.69 8.74
CA ALA A 21 0.69 5.95 9.12
C ALA A 21 0.00 4.69 9.62
N LEU A 22 -0.82 4.85 10.64
CA LEU A 22 -1.69 3.82 11.17
C LEU A 22 -3.13 4.20 10.86
N HIS A 23 -3.89 3.27 10.30
CA HIS A 23 -5.31 3.42 10.01
C HIS A 23 -6.09 2.32 10.71
N LYS A 24 -7.10 2.68 11.48
CA LYS A 24 -8.05 1.74 12.11
C LYS A 24 -9.42 1.98 11.50
N MET A 25 -10.01 0.95 10.94
CA MET A 25 -11.23 1.05 10.15
C MET A 25 -12.26 0.03 10.60
N GLU A 26 -13.52 0.47 10.66
CA GLU A 26 -14.67 -0.37 10.96
C GLU A 26 -15.74 -0.15 9.90
N TYR A 27 -16.28 -1.25 9.39
CA TYR A 27 -17.31 -1.24 8.35
C TYR A 27 -18.54 -1.98 8.84
N PRO A 28 -19.73 -1.34 8.83
CA PRO A 28 -20.97 -1.96 9.26
C PRO A 28 -21.44 -3.02 8.26
N GLU A 29 -22.34 -3.88 8.72
CA GLU A 29 -23.08 -4.80 7.86
C GLU A 29 -23.81 -4.08 6.73
N GLY A 30 -23.79 -4.65 5.52
CA GLY A 30 -24.35 -4.05 4.31
C GLY A 30 -23.34 -3.22 3.51
N THR A 31 -22.08 -3.16 3.94
CA THR A 31 -20.98 -2.56 3.14
C THR A 31 -20.49 -3.59 2.15
N ASP A 32 -20.55 -3.30 0.84
CA ASP A 32 -20.04 -4.22 -0.19
C ASP A 32 -18.55 -3.96 -0.49
N VAL A 33 -18.17 -2.69 -0.64
CA VAL A 33 -16.80 -2.28 -0.99
C VAL A 33 -16.16 -1.60 0.20
N ILE A 34 -15.00 -2.11 0.63
CA ILE A 34 -14.20 -1.53 1.70
C ILE A 34 -13.41 -0.36 1.14
N PHE A 35 -12.62 -0.62 0.12
CA PHE A 35 -11.95 0.41 -0.67
C PHE A 35 -11.79 -0.04 -2.12
N TYR A 36 -11.85 0.96 -3.01
CA TYR A 36 -11.73 0.74 -4.44
C TYR A 36 -10.28 0.47 -4.85
N LEU A 37 -10.11 -0.04 -6.05
CA LEU A 37 -8.80 -0.34 -6.62
C LEU A 37 -7.92 0.92 -6.65
N HIS A 38 -6.83 0.89 -5.89
CA HIS A 38 -5.86 1.98 -5.78
C HIS A 38 -4.43 1.44 -5.65
N TRP A 39 -3.45 2.30 -5.57
CA TRP A 39 -2.06 1.99 -5.27
C TRP A 39 -1.36 3.22 -4.67
N HIS A 40 -0.30 2.99 -3.93
CA HIS A 40 0.59 4.02 -3.39
C HIS A 40 2.06 3.58 -3.45
N GLN A 41 2.98 4.49 -3.11
CA GLN A 41 4.42 4.22 -3.20
C GLN A 41 4.95 3.52 -1.94
N GLU A 42 4.20 3.54 -0.89
CA GLU A 42 4.50 3.00 0.40
C GLU A 42 4.30 1.48 0.39
N PHE A 43 4.89 0.82 1.37
CA PHE A 43 4.53 -0.53 1.77
C PHE A 43 3.30 -0.47 2.68
N GLU A 44 2.50 -1.51 2.68
CA GLU A 44 1.35 -1.62 3.56
C GLU A 44 1.25 -3.03 4.15
N PHE A 45 0.89 -3.10 5.42
CA PHE A 45 0.33 -4.28 6.06
C PHE A 45 -1.10 -3.98 6.47
N LEU A 46 -2.02 -4.88 6.14
CA LEU A 46 -3.39 -4.86 6.66
C LEU A 46 -3.61 -6.11 7.51
N VAL A 47 -4.10 -5.95 8.72
CA VAL A 47 -4.47 -7.04 9.65
C VAL A 47 -5.98 -6.99 9.87
N LEU A 48 -6.69 -8.07 9.53
CA LEU A 48 -8.12 -8.18 9.74
C LEU A 48 -8.39 -8.55 11.20
N THR A 49 -9.03 -7.65 11.95
CA THR A 49 -9.33 -7.86 13.38
C THR A 49 -10.70 -8.45 13.63
N LYS A 50 -11.63 -8.32 12.67
CA LYS A 50 -12.97 -8.89 12.76
C LYS A 50 -13.59 -9.12 11.39
N GLY A 51 -14.33 -10.21 11.24
CA GLY A 51 -15.10 -10.51 10.05
C GLY A 51 -14.30 -11.26 8.97
N GLN A 52 -14.74 -11.11 7.72
CA GLN A 52 -14.16 -11.80 6.56
C GLN A 52 -14.20 -10.87 5.35
N ILE A 53 -13.10 -10.79 4.61
CA ILE A 53 -12.98 -9.93 3.43
C ILE A 53 -12.30 -10.66 2.29
N VAL A 54 -12.56 -10.22 1.06
CA VAL A 54 -11.77 -10.60 -0.12
C VAL A 54 -10.84 -9.43 -0.45
N PHE A 55 -9.55 -9.68 -0.35
CA PHE A 55 -8.49 -8.72 -0.67
C PHE A 55 -7.85 -9.07 -2.01
N THR A 56 -7.71 -8.11 -2.88
CA THR A 56 -7.12 -8.31 -4.22
C THR A 56 -5.82 -7.53 -4.33
N ILE A 57 -4.73 -8.20 -4.71
CA ILE A 57 -3.44 -7.59 -5.05
C ILE A 57 -3.12 -7.94 -6.50
N GLU A 58 -3.13 -6.93 -7.40
CA GLU A 58 -2.99 -7.10 -8.84
C GLU A 58 -4.07 -8.07 -9.40
N ASP A 59 -3.70 -9.28 -9.78
CA ASP A 59 -4.56 -10.34 -10.31
C ASP A 59 -4.79 -11.50 -9.32
N ARG A 60 -4.33 -11.35 -8.08
CA ARG A 60 -4.45 -12.39 -7.03
C ARG A 60 -5.50 -11.99 -6.01
N GLU A 61 -6.41 -12.90 -5.71
CA GLU A 61 -7.41 -12.74 -4.67
C GLU A 61 -7.04 -13.57 -3.44
N TYR A 62 -7.19 -12.97 -2.26
CA TYR A 62 -6.97 -13.57 -0.95
C TYR A 62 -8.25 -13.44 -0.13
N GLU A 63 -8.75 -14.54 0.37
CA GLU A 63 -9.85 -14.55 1.33
C GLU A 63 -9.25 -14.48 2.73
N LEU A 64 -9.42 -13.33 3.39
CA LEU A 64 -8.90 -13.09 4.73
C LEU A 64 -10.00 -13.35 5.75
N HIS A 65 -9.60 -14.02 6.80
CA HIS A 65 -10.41 -14.24 8.00
C HIS A 65 -9.79 -13.46 9.17
N GLU A 66 -10.55 -13.33 10.23
CA GLU A 66 -10.09 -12.69 11.47
C GLU A 66 -8.72 -13.20 11.92
N GLY A 67 -7.80 -12.28 12.17
CA GLY A 67 -6.41 -12.52 12.52
C GLY A 67 -5.45 -12.59 11.32
N ASP A 68 -5.92 -12.83 10.10
CA ASP A 68 -5.06 -12.88 8.92
C ASP A 68 -4.51 -11.48 8.57
N SER A 69 -3.36 -11.46 7.91
CA SER A 69 -2.74 -10.25 7.41
C SER A 69 -2.34 -10.38 5.94
N VAL A 70 -2.28 -9.25 5.25
CA VAL A 70 -1.65 -9.14 3.94
C VAL A 70 -0.56 -8.08 3.95
N PHE A 71 0.48 -8.33 3.16
CA PHE A 71 1.54 -7.38 2.83
C PHE A 71 1.39 -6.92 1.38
N ILE A 72 1.33 -5.62 1.19
CA ILE A 72 1.27 -4.98 -0.12
C ILE A 72 2.60 -4.28 -0.39
N ASN A 73 3.30 -4.73 -1.42
CA ASN A 73 4.53 -4.08 -1.85
C ASN A 73 4.22 -2.75 -2.54
N SER A 74 5.17 -1.84 -2.51
CA SER A 74 5.14 -0.53 -3.18
C SER A 74 4.61 -0.61 -4.62
N ASN A 75 3.72 0.31 -4.98
CA ASN A 75 3.15 0.46 -6.33
C ASN A 75 2.29 -0.72 -6.85
N LEU A 76 1.84 -1.64 -6.00
CA LEU A 76 0.91 -2.68 -6.41
C LEU A 76 -0.55 -2.18 -6.30
N LEU A 77 -1.34 -2.51 -7.32
CA LEU A 77 -2.79 -2.28 -7.29
C LEU A 77 -3.42 -3.20 -6.27
N HIS A 78 -4.27 -2.63 -5.43
CA HIS A 78 -5.02 -3.43 -4.47
C HIS A 78 -6.40 -2.85 -4.19
N SER A 79 -7.31 -3.70 -3.74
CA SER A 79 -8.68 -3.37 -3.37
C SER A 79 -9.20 -4.38 -2.36
N ALA A 80 -10.26 -4.00 -1.62
CA ALA A 80 -10.92 -4.92 -0.71
C ALA A 80 -12.43 -4.79 -0.76
N LYS A 81 -13.11 -5.92 -0.60
CA LYS A 81 -14.57 -6.02 -0.50
C LYS A 81 -14.95 -6.96 0.64
N THR A 82 -16.10 -6.74 1.24
CA THR A 82 -16.64 -7.65 2.26
C THR A 82 -17.13 -8.93 1.62
N VAL A 83 -17.19 -9.99 2.41
CA VAL A 83 -17.87 -11.24 2.00
C VAL A 83 -19.35 -11.07 2.32
N LYS A 84 -20.22 -11.08 1.29
CA LYS A 84 -21.68 -10.97 1.42
C LYS A 84 -22.16 -9.79 2.26
N GLY A 85 -21.44 -8.67 2.26
CA GLY A 85 -21.81 -7.50 3.05
C GLY A 85 -21.63 -7.66 4.56
N MET A 86 -20.84 -8.60 5.03
CA MET A 86 -20.55 -8.81 6.46
C MET A 86 -19.80 -7.59 7.05
N ALA A 87 -20.12 -7.27 8.30
CA ALA A 87 -19.33 -6.29 9.05
C ALA A 87 -17.89 -6.75 9.20
N CYS A 88 -16.94 -5.83 9.11
CA CYS A 88 -15.52 -6.13 9.32
C CYS A 88 -14.79 -4.97 9.96
N SER A 89 -13.68 -5.27 10.62
CA SER A 89 -12.76 -4.29 11.18
C SER A 89 -11.33 -4.72 10.88
N PHE A 90 -10.45 -3.74 10.65
CA PHE A 90 -9.03 -3.99 10.43
C PHE A 90 -8.21 -2.78 10.85
N PHE A 91 -6.92 -2.98 10.98
CA PHE A 91 -5.96 -1.89 10.97
C PHE A 91 -4.95 -2.07 9.86
N ALA A 92 -4.43 -0.95 9.33
CA ALA A 92 -3.39 -0.93 8.32
C ALA A 92 -2.20 -0.09 8.79
N VAL A 93 -0.99 -0.59 8.56
CA VAL A 93 0.27 0.12 8.79
C VAL A 93 0.87 0.42 7.42
N VAL A 94 0.84 1.68 7.01
CA VAL A 94 1.36 2.16 5.74
C VAL A 94 2.66 2.90 5.99
N PHE A 95 3.74 2.52 5.31
CA PHE A 95 5.06 3.11 5.56
C PHE A 95 5.91 3.18 4.30
N SER A 96 6.67 4.25 4.18
CA SER A 96 7.65 4.36 3.12
C SER A 96 8.96 3.67 3.49
N TYR A 97 9.83 3.43 2.51
CA TYR A 97 11.11 2.77 2.76
C TYR A 97 12.01 3.54 3.73
N GLU A 98 11.83 4.87 3.82
CA GLU A 98 12.56 5.75 4.75
C GLU A 98 12.27 5.44 6.22
N ALA A 99 11.17 4.73 6.52
CA ALA A 99 10.94 4.22 7.87
C ALA A 99 11.95 3.15 8.29
N LEU A 100 12.55 2.47 7.31
CA LEU A 100 13.57 1.43 7.51
C LEU A 100 14.99 1.97 7.32
N ASP A 101 15.20 2.86 6.35
CA ASP A 101 16.50 3.45 6.03
C ASP A 101 16.33 4.76 5.26
N ASP A 102 16.77 5.86 5.83
CA ASP A 102 16.66 7.20 5.24
C ASP A 102 17.50 7.37 3.97
N ASP A 103 18.58 6.57 3.81
CA ASP A 103 19.44 6.64 2.63
C ASP A 103 19.14 5.51 1.64
N TYR A 104 18.43 5.85 0.57
CA TYR A 104 18.18 4.93 -0.56
C TYR A 104 19.45 4.31 -1.15
N HIS A 105 20.58 4.99 -1.05
CA HIS A 105 21.88 4.55 -1.60
C HIS A 105 22.78 3.85 -0.58
N SER A 106 22.34 3.69 0.65
CA SER A 106 23.07 2.98 1.69
C SER A 106 23.38 1.53 1.30
N ALA A 107 24.34 0.91 1.95
CA ALA A 107 24.64 -0.51 1.77
C ALA A 107 23.48 -1.40 2.24
N PHE A 108 22.78 -0.97 3.30
CA PHE A 108 21.62 -1.67 3.84
C PHE A 108 20.44 -1.64 2.86
N SER A 109 20.07 -0.45 2.37
CA SER A 109 18.99 -0.29 1.39
C SER A 109 19.26 -1.08 0.11
N LYS A 110 20.49 -1.00 -0.44
CA LYS A 110 20.90 -1.80 -1.63
C LYS A 110 20.73 -3.28 -1.44
N LYS A 111 20.99 -3.78 -0.23
CA LYS A 111 21.00 -5.22 0.05
C LYS A 111 19.62 -5.75 0.41
N TYR A 112 18.83 -5.01 1.19
CA TYR A 112 17.63 -5.54 1.84
C TYR A 112 16.31 -4.85 1.42
N ILE A 113 16.33 -3.59 0.98
CA ILE A 113 15.11 -2.84 0.64
C ILE A 113 14.89 -2.79 -0.86
N ARG A 114 15.87 -2.31 -1.61
CA ARG A 114 15.77 -2.14 -3.07
C ARG A 114 15.46 -3.43 -3.84
N PRO A 115 15.97 -4.62 -3.47
CA PRO A 115 15.58 -5.86 -4.13
C PRO A 115 14.07 -6.15 -4.01
N VAL A 116 13.44 -5.80 -2.88
CA VAL A 116 12.00 -5.94 -2.67
C VAL A 116 11.24 -4.91 -3.49
N LEU A 117 11.59 -3.62 -3.39
CA LEU A 117 10.99 -2.54 -4.18
C LEU A 117 11.01 -2.83 -5.68
N ASN A 118 12.08 -3.43 -6.16
CA ASN A 118 12.28 -3.74 -7.57
C ASN A 118 11.76 -5.13 -7.97
N GLY A 119 11.11 -5.86 -7.07
CA GLY A 119 10.57 -7.20 -7.32
C GLY A 119 11.63 -8.29 -7.55
N LYS A 120 12.92 -8.02 -7.29
CA LYS A 120 14.01 -9.02 -7.35
C LYS A 120 13.97 -9.98 -6.17
N TYR A 121 13.37 -9.55 -5.08
CA TYR A 121 13.11 -10.33 -3.89
C TYR A 121 11.64 -10.24 -3.56
N ILE A 122 10.98 -11.38 -3.43
CA ILE A 122 9.55 -11.49 -3.19
C ILE A 122 9.35 -11.82 -1.72
N LEU A 123 8.60 -10.96 -1.04
CA LEU A 123 8.09 -11.22 0.30
C LEU A 123 6.73 -11.93 0.18
N GLU A 124 6.37 -12.69 1.18
CA GLU A 124 5.06 -13.36 1.23
C GLU A 124 3.96 -12.29 1.38
N GLU A 125 2.92 -12.38 0.55
CA GLU A 125 1.83 -11.39 0.55
C GLU A 125 0.73 -11.78 1.54
N TYR A 126 0.43 -13.06 1.71
CA TYR A 126 -0.61 -13.56 2.60
C TYR A 126 0.01 -14.21 3.84
N LEU A 127 -0.37 -13.71 4.98
CA LEU A 127 0.11 -14.14 6.29
C LEU A 127 -1.09 -14.68 7.09
N PRO A 128 -1.41 -15.98 6.93
CA PRO A 128 -2.48 -16.61 7.70
C PRO A 128 -2.06 -16.85 9.15
N ILE A 129 -3.04 -16.84 10.04
CA ILE A 129 -2.84 -17.42 11.37
C ILE A 129 -3.16 -18.92 11.36
N ASP A 130 -2.41 -19.69 12.15
CA ASP A 130 -2.74 -21.09 12.39
C ASP A 130 -3.96 -21.17 13.33
N ARG A 131 -5.10 -21.71 12.84
CA ARG A 131 -6.35 -21.81 13.57
C ARG A 131 -6.49 -23.14 14.33
N GLU A 132 -5.65 -24.14 14.00
CA GLU A 132 -5.77 -25.47 14.63
C GLU A 132 -5.07 -25.58 15.97
N GLY A 133 -4.20 -24.62 16.34
CA GLY A 133 -3.41 -24.65 17.59
C GLY A 133 -3.41 -23.37 18.43
N SER A 134 -4.03 -22.29 17.97
CA SER A 134 -3.89 -21.00 18.62
C SER A 134 -5.03 -20.68 19.58
N SER A 135 -4.66 -20.44 20.85
CA SER A 135 -5.40 -19.52 21.70
C SER A 135 -5.63 -18.22 20.92
N HIS A 136 -6.88 -17.79 20.79
CA HIS A 136 -7.31 -16.59 20.09
C HIS A 136 -6.36 -15.42 20.40
N LEU A 137 -5.83 -14.76 19.36
CA LEU A 137 -5.26 -13.44 19.50
C LEU A 137 -6.44 -12.49 19.78
N GLU A 138 -6.75 -12.31 21.05
CA GLU A 138 -7.73 -11.31 21.45
C GLU A 138 -7.11 -9.94 21.21
N PHE A 139 -7.60 -9.24 20.20
CA PHE A 139 -7.32 -7.83 20.00
C PHE A 139 -8.24 -7.05 20.94
N GLU A 140 -7.85 -6.93 22.21
CA GLU A 140 -8.56 -6.08 23.14
C GLU A 140 -8.40 -4.62 22.69
N HIS A 141 -9.52 -3.98 22.39
CA HIS A 141 -9.57 -2.53 22.27
C HIS A 141 -9.47 -1.94 23.68
N PRO A 142 -8.43 -1.17 24.02
CA PRO A 142 -8.42 -0.45 25.26
C PRO A 142 -9.53 0.62 25.21
N SER A 143 -10.65 0.34 25.87
CA SER A 143 -11.67 1.33 26.20
C SER A 143 -11.16 2.13 27.40
N GLY A 144 -10.44 3.21 27.17
CA GLY A 144 -10.01 4.10 28.25
C GLY A 144 -8.87 5.02 27.83
N ASP A 145 -8.98 6.28 28.23
CA ASP A 145 -8.01 7.38 28.02
C ASP A 145 -6.68 7.20 28.83
N GLY A 146 -6.27 5.95 29.08
CA GLY A 146 -5.04 5.62 29.78
C GLY A 146 -3.95 5.20 28.80
N ILE A 147 -2.82 5.87 28.83
CA ILE A 147 -1.55 5.37 28.28
C ILE A 147 -1.27 4.07 29.03
N ALA A 148 -1.54 2.93 28.39
CA ALA A 148 -1.10 1.64 28.92
C ALA A 148 0.43 1.71 29.04
N GLU A 149 0.94 1.55 30.25
CA GLU A 149 2.38 1.43 30.46
C GLU A 149 2.88 0.28 29.60
N ILE A 150 4.03 0.47 28.96
CA ILE A 150 4.64 -0.49 28.00
C ILE A 150 4.85 -1.88 28.62
N ASP A 151 4.79 -1.98 29.94
CA ASP A 151 4.94 -3.22 30.72
C ASP A 151 3.66 -4.08 30.79
N ASP A 152 2.49 -3.57 30.41
CA ASP A 152 1.21 -4.30 30.45
C ASP A 152 0.94 -5.18 29.20
N PHE A 153 1.92 -5.33 28.31
CA PHE A 153 1.83 -6.37 27.31
C PHE A 153 1.82 -7.73 28.00
N PRO A 154 0.76 -8.53 27.82
CA PRO A 154 0.79 -9.88 28.33
C PRO A 154 2.05 -10.56 27.80
N ASN A 155 2.92 -10.94 28.72
CA ASN A 155 4.13 -11.70 28.43
C ASN A 155 3.69 -13.11 27.99
N ARG A 156 3.15 -13.22 26.76
CA ARG A 156 2.60 -14.47 26.19
C ARG A 156 3.69 -15.48 25.80
N PHE A 157 4.92 -15.29 26.25
CA PHE A 157 5.92 -16.35 26.26
C PHE A 157 5.61 -17.45 27.30
N ALA A 158 4.45 -17.36 28.01
CA ALA A 158 4.06 -18.31 29.05
C ALA A 158 3.38 -19.59 28.52
N ASN A 159 3.05 -19.67 27.23
CA ASN A 159 2.53 -20.90 26.65
C ASN A 159 3.60 -21.48 25.72
N ASP A 160 4.04 -22.70 26.00
CA ASP A 160 5.09 -23.48 25.32
C ASP A 160 4.82 -23.81 23.82
N ILE A 161 3.92 -23.09 23.15
CA ILE A 161 3.64 -23.28 21.71
C ILE A 161 4.46 -22.22 20.95
N PRO A 162 5.45 -22.61 20.16
CA PRO A 162 6.24 -21.67 19.36
C PRO A 162 5.33 -20.99 18.34
N MET A 163 5.28 -19.66 18.34
CA MET A 163 4.60 -18.88 17.33
C MET A 163 5.23 -19.13 15.95
N SER A 164 4.40 -19.25 14.92
CA SER A 164 4.92 -19.19 13.55
C SER A 164 5.48 -17.79 13.27
N TRP A 165 6.38 -17.68 12.28
CA TRP A 165 6.94 -16.38 11.91
C TRP A 165 5.85 -15.40 11.41
N GLN A 166 4.77 -15.89 10.79
CA GLN A 166 3.62 -15.08 10.38
C GLN A 166 2.89 -14.52 11.61
N GLN A 167 2.66 -15.35 12.62
CA GLN A 167 2.04 -14.91 13.89
C GLN A 167 2.94 -13.87 14.59
N GLU A 168 4.26 -14.03 14.54
CA GLU A 168 5.19 -13.05 15.11
C GLU A 168 5.12 -11.71 14.37
N VAL A 169 5.02 -11.71 13.04
CA VAL A 169 4.79 -10.49 12.25
C VAL A 169 3.48 -9.81 12.65
N ILE A 170 2.37 -10.57 12.74
CA ILE A 170 1.06 -10.03 13.12
C ILE A 170 1.10 -9.46 14.56
N PHE A 171 1.77 -10.14 15.47
CA PHE A 171 1.96 -9.67 16.85
C PHE A 171 2.73 -8.34 16.91
N LEU A 172 3.82 -8.20 16.13
CA LEU A 172 4.57 -6.95 16.05
C LEU A 172 3.74 -5.81 15.42
N LEU A 173 2.91 -6.12 14.42
CA LEU A 173 1.96 -5.17 13.83
C LEU A 173 0.90 -4.73 14.86
N ALA A 174 0.39 -5.67 15.66
CA ALA A 174 -0.56 -5.38 16.74
C ALA A 174 0.04 -4.43 17.79
N GLN A 175 1.33 -4.55 18.10
CA GLN A 175 2.01 -3.61 18.99
C GLN A 175 2.07 -2.19 18.40
N ILE A 176 2.31 -2.05 17.09
CA ILE A 176 2.25 -0.74 16.42
C ILE A 176 0.82 -0.19 16.46
N SER A 177 -0.20 -1.05 16.29
CA SER A 177 -1.60 -0.62 16.27
C SER A 177 -2.10 -0.08 17.63
N GLN A 178 -1.41 -0.36 18.72
CA GLN A 178 -1.75 0.20 20.03
C GLN A 178 -1.30 1.65 20.22
N CYS A 179 -0.39 2.15 19.35
CA CYS A 179 -0.06 3.56 19.33
C CYS A 179 -1.27 4.40 18.91
N PRO A 180 -1.43 5.64 19.43
CA PRO A 180 -2.44 6.56 18.94
C PRO A 180 -2.22 6.86 17.45
N GLU A 181 -3.29 6.82 16.63
CA GLU A 181 -3.19 6.97 15.16
C GLU A 181 -2.54 8.29 14.73
N HIS A 182 -2.75 9.35 15.48
CA HIS A 182 -2.28 10.70 15.14
C HIS A 182 -1.03 11.13 15.91
N GLU A 183 -0.48 10.27 16.77
CA GLU A 183 0.64 10.56 17.66
C GLU A 183 1.73 9.48 17.61
N LEU A 184 2.09 9.03 16.41
CA LEU A 184 3.14 8.03 16.26
C LEU A 184 4.55 8.56 16.57
N GLU A 185 4.79 9.86 16.45
CA GLU A 185 6.12 10.46 16.70
C GLU A 185 6.66 10.21 18.11
N PRO A 186 5.88 10.34 19.21
CA PRO A 186 6.35 9.97 20.55
C PRO A 186 6.75 8.50 20.66
N HIS A 187 6.22 7.66 19.77
CA HIS A 187 6.48 6.22 19.72
C HIS A 187 7.45 5.80 18.60
N GLU A 188 8.18 6.75 18.01
CA GLU A 188 9.03 6.51 16.84
C GLU A 188 9.98 5.33 17.03
N LEU A 189 10.67 5.26 18.16
CA LEU A 189 11.62 4.19 18.43
C LEU A 189 10.93 2.81 18.49
N LEU A 190 9.75 2.72 19.12
CA LEU A 190 8.94 1.51 19.13
C LEU A 190 8.55 1.12 17.72
N VAL A 191 7.94 2.03 16.95
CA VAL A 191 7.44 1.79 15.60
C VAL A 191 8.58 1.34 14.68
N ARG A 192 9.71 2.06 14.64
CA ARG A 192 10.88 1.70 13.82
C ARG A 192 11.47 0.34 14.21
N SER A 193 11.59 0.07 15.51
CA SER A 193 12.13 -1.21 15.97
C SER A 193 11.23 -2.38 15.57
N ARG A 194 9.90 -2.23 15.64
CA ARG A 194 8.95 -3.25 15.22
C ARG A 194 8.95 -3.45 13.71
N LEU A 195 8.95 -2.35 12.93
CA LEU A 195 9.05 -2.44 11.48
C LEU A 195 10.35 -3.11 11.02
N MET A 196 11.47 -2.84 11.68
CA MET A 196 12.74 -3.49 11.38
C MET A 196 12.72 -5.00 11.71
N SER A 197 12.09 -5.39 12.82
CA SER A 197 11.90 -6.80 13.18
C SER A 197 10.98 -7.52 12.19
N ILE A 198 9.86 -6.89 11.82
CA ILE A 198 8.94 -7.39 10.79
C ILE A 198 9.70 -7.57 9.46
N TRP A 199 10.44 -6.55 9.04
CA TRP A 199 11.21 -6.60 7.79
C TRP A 199 12.23 -7.74 7.79
N ASN A 200 12.92 -7.95 8.91
CA ASN A 200 13.85 -9.07 9.07
C ASN A 200 13.15 -10.43 8.92
N LEU A 201 12.01 -10.64 9.58
CA LEU A 201 11.23 -11.88 9.46
C LEU A 201 10.75 -12.10 8.04
N MET A 202 10.11 -11.09 7.43
CA MET A 202 9.62 -11.14 6.06
C MET A 202 10.75 -11.41 5.06
N TYR A 203 11.90 -10.75 5.24
CA TYR A 203 13.05 -10.94 4.36
C TYR A 203 13.68 -12.32 4.52
N HIS A 204 13.75 -12.87 5.74
CA HIS A 204 14.28 -14.19 6.00
C HIS A 204 13.45 -15.30 5.32
N HIS A 205 12.15 -15.16 5.33
CA HIS A 205 11.20 -16.10 4.71
C HIS A 205 10.86 -15.77 3.24
N GLY A 206 11.34 -14.64 2.74
CA GLY A 206 11.21 -14.26 1.35
C GLY A 206 12.07 -15.12 0.40
N LYS A 207 11.88 -14.94 -0.87
CA LYS A 207 12.58 -15.71 -1.92
C LYS A 207 13.07 -14.82 -3.06
N LYS A 208 14.22 -15.19 -3.61
CA LYS A 208 14.72 -14.53 -4.82
C LYS A 208 13.81 -14.83 -6.00
N ASN A 209 13.45 -13.79 -6.74
CA ASN A 209 12.69 -13.93 -7.97
C ASN A 209 13.62 -14.43 -9.09
N LYS A 210 13.70 -15.75 -9.27
CA LYS A 210 14.56 -16.40 -10.28
C LYS A 210 14.29 -15.88 -11.70
N LYS A 211 13.04 -15.55 -12.02
CA LYS A 211 12.64 -15.04 -13.34
C LYS A 211 13.22 -13.65 -13.60
N GLN A 212 13.31 -12.82 -12.58
CA GLN A 212 13.82 -11.47 -12.65
C GLN A 212 15.35 -11.38 -12.47
N MET A 213 15.98 -12.42 -11.91
CA MET A 213 17.44 -12.52 -11.78
C MET A 213 18.14 -12.95 -13.09
N LEU A 214 17.43 -13.72 -13.95
CA LEU A 214 17.94 -14.12 -15.27
C LEU A 214 17.88 -12.94 -16.28
N GLU A 215 17.13 -11.89 -15.94
CA GLU A 215 16.99 -10.70 -16.74
C GLU A 215 17.77 -9.55 -16.10
N ASP A 216 19.08 -9.64 -16.16
CA ASP A 216 20.11 -8.68 -15.75
C ASP A 216 19.74 -7.50 -14.84
N GLY A 217 20.49 -7.37 -13.76
CA GLY A 217 20.41 -6.38 -12.68
C GLY A 217 20.45 -4.90 -13.03
N THR A 218 20.18 -4.54 -14.27
CA THR A 218 20.27 -3.17 -14.79
C THR A 218 18.94 -2.60 -15.30
N SER A 219 17.93 -3.42 -15.55
CA SER A 219 16.73 -2.95 -16.26
C SER A 219 15.77 -2.12 -15.39
N SER A 220 15.55 -2.48 -14.12
CA SER A 220 14.70 -1.68 -13.23
C SER A 220 15.35 -0.33 -12.85
N GLU A 221 16.67 -0.33 -12.64
CA GLU A 221 17.42 0.92 -12.40
C GLU A 221 17.44 1.82 -13.63
N ARG A 222 17.45 1.25 -14.83
CA ARG A 222 17.32 2.00 -16.08
C ARG A 222 15.96 2.66 -16.24
N LEU A 223 14.88 2.12 -15.67
CA LEU A 223 13.55 2.72 -15.74
C LEU A 223 13.34 3.87 -14.74
N ALA A 224 14.17 4.00 -13.70
CA ALA A 224 14.04 5.05 -12.70
C ALA A 224 14.01 6.48 -13.30
N PRO A 225 14.88 6.85 -14.29
CA PRO A 225 14.78 8.17 -14.93
C PRO A 225 13.44 8.39 -15.64
N VAL A 226 12.90 7.34 -16.27
CA VAL A 226 11.59 7.40 -16.95
C VAL A 226 10.46 7.62 -15.95
N ILE A 227 10.47 6.86 -14.86
CA ILE A 227 9.44 6.99 -13.80
C ILE A 227 9.49 8.37 -13.16
N GLN A 228 10.67 8.88 -12.85
CA GLN A 228 10.84 10.25 -12.33
C GLN A 228 10.34 11.31 -13.33
N TYR A 229 10.66 11.13 -14.60
CA TYR A 229 10.18 12.03 -15.66
C TYR A 229 8.65 12.01 -15.75
N LEU A 230 8.03 10.83 -15.76
CA LEU A 230 6.58 10.67 -15.77
C LEU A 230 5.93 11.36 -14.57
N LYS A 231 6.45 11.15 -13.36
CA LYS A 231 5.94 11.76 -12.14
C LYS A 231 6.05 13.29 -12.13
N LYS A 232 7.13 13.83 -12.68
CA LYS A 232 7.37 15.29 -12.73
C LYS A 232 6.56 15.98 -13.83
N ASN A 233 6.32 15.30 -14.95
CA ASN A 233 5.77 15.90 -16.17
C ASN A 233 4.39 15.37 -16.54
N TYR A 234 3.71 14.60 -15.68
CA TYR A 234 2.45 13.92 -15.99
C TYR A 234 1.35 14.84 -16.54
N ALA A 235 1.34 16.11 -16.13
CA ALA A 235 0.36 17.11 -16.58
C ALA A 235 0.54 17.55 -18.04
N TYR A 236 1.71 17.30 -18.61
CA TYR A 236 2.04 17.69 -19.98
C TYR A 236 1.87 16.53 -20.96
N GLU A 237 1.86 16.86 -22.26
CA GLU A 237 1.89 15.85 -23.30
C GLU A 237 3.23 15.11 -23.26
N ILE A 238 3.18 13.78 -23.19
CA ILE A 238 4.36 12.91 -23.13
C ILE A 238 4.22 11.84 -24.19
N THR A 239 5.25 11.68 -25.02
CA THR A 239 5.31 10.67 -26.07
C THR A 239 6.19 9.48 -25.68
N LEU A 240 5.94 8.32 -26.28
CA LEU A 240 6.80 7.14 -26.12
C LEU A 240 8.24 7.42 -26.54
N SER A 241 8.41 8.19 -27.63
CA SER A 241 9.71 8.58 -28.15
C SER A 241 10.52 9.39 -27.15
N GLU A 242 9.88 10.35 -26.45
CA GLU A 242 10.52 11.13 -25.38
C GLU A 242 10.97 10.23 -24.23
N LEU A 243 10.11 9.32 -23.79
CA LEU A 243 10.42 8.39 -22.71
C LEU A 243 11.58 7.44 -23.07
N ALA A 244 11.58 6.92 -24.30
CA ALA A 244 12.64 6.02 -24.76
C ALA A 244 14.01 6.73 -24.86
N LYS A 245 14.03 8.03 -25.14
CA LYS A 245 15.28 8.83 -25.17
C LYS A 245 15.94 9.02 -23.80
N LEU A 246 15.19 8.84 -22.71
CA LEU A 246 15.73 8.96 -21.36
C LEU A 246 16.64 7.78 -20.96
N ILE A 247 16.59 6.72 -21.74
CA ILE A 247 17.34 5.49 -21.49
C ILE A 247 17.91 4.96 -22.82
N PRO A 248 19.05 4.24 -22.80
CA PRO A 248 19.68 3.75 -24.02
C PRO A 248 18.96 2.51 -24.59
N MET A 249 17.69 2.70 -24.99
CA MET A 249 16.85 1.63 -25.56
C MET A 249 16.02 2.14 -26.74
N SER A 250 15.72 1.27 -27.70
CA SER A 250 14.71 1.56 -28.70
C SER A 250 13.31 1.59 -28.09
N GLU A 251 12.33 2.30 -28.70
CA GLU A 251 10.95 2.37 -28.19
C GLU A 251 10.33 0.98 -27.96
N GLY A 252 10.54 0.06 -28.90
CA GLY A 252 10.02 -1.31 -28.77
C GLY A 252 10.66 -2.09 -27.62
N GLN A 253 11.96 -1.90 -27.41
CA GLN A 253 12.69 -2.49 -26.29
C GLN A 253 12.24 -1.89 -24.96
N PHE A 254 12.13 -0.56 -24.92
CA PHE A 254 11.61 0.19 -23.77
C PHE A 254 10.21 -0.29 -23.37
N CYS A 255 9.26 -0.34 -24.31
CA CYS A 255 7.89 -0.79 -24.01
C CYS A 255 7.86 -2.21 -23.45
N ARG A 256 8.68 -3.13 -24.00
CA ARG A 256 8.76 -4.51 -23.52
C ARG A 256 9.31 -4.58 -22.10
N VAL A 257 10.42 -3.89 -21.85
CA VAL A 257 11.07 -3.84 -20.54
C VAL A 257 10.13 -3.17 -19.51
N PHE A 258 9.55 -2.03 -19.85
CA PHE A 258 8.62 -1.33 -18.99
C PHE A 258 7.41 -2.21 -18.63
N LYS A 259 6.77 -2.85 -19.62
CA LYS A 259 5.64 -3.75 -19.39
C LYS A 259 6.03 -4.96 -18.54
N GLN A 260 7.21 -5.47 -18.70
CA GLN A 260 7.72 -6.59 -17.92
C GLN A 260 7.86 -6.23 -16.45
N TYR A 261 8.38 -5.02 -16.12
CA TYR A 261 8.61 -4.58 -14.75
C TYR A 261 7.37 -3.97 -14.11
N MET A 262 6.65 -3.10 -14.84
CA MET A 262 5.50 -2.36 -14.31
C MET A 262 4.17 -3.08 -14.56
N LYS A 263 4.18 -4.27 -15.20
CA LYS A 263 3.00 -5.09 -15.60
C LYS A 263 1.99 -4.34 -16.48
N MET A 264 2.32 -3.14 -16.92
CA MET A 264 1.51 -2.29 -17.81
C MET A 264 2.40 -1.50 -18.76
N SER A 265 1.82 -0.97 -19.87
CA SER A 265 2.59 -0.13 -20.79
C SER A 265 2.93 1.24 -20.18
N PRO A 266 3.97 1.96 -20.68
CA PRO A 266 4.32 3.29 -20.19
C PRO A 266 3.14 4.28 -20.24
N MET A 267 2.34 4.24 -21.29
CA MET A 267 1.19 5.12 -21.45
C MET A 267 0.02 4.73 -20.52
N GLN A 268 -0.16 3.44 -20.24
CA GLN A 268 -1.12 2.99 -19.22
C GLN A 268 -0.69 3.45 -17.82
N TYR A 269 0.61 3.38 -17.52
CA TYR A 269 1.16 3.89 -16.26
C TYR A 269 0.93 5.40 -16.11
N LEU A 270 1.26 6.19 -17.14
CA LEU A 270 1.00 7.63 -17.17
C LEU A 270 -0.48 7.94 -16.94
N LEU A 271 -1.35 7.25 -17.66
CA LEU A 271 -2.79 7.47 -17.58
C LEU A 271 -3.32 7.17 -16.16
N ARG A 272 -2.88 6.06 -15.59
CA ARG A 272 -3.19 5.67 -14.22
C ARG A 272 -2.67 6.72 -13.21
N PHE A 273 -1.43 7.16 -13.36
CA PHE A 273 -0.84 8.19 -12.49
C PHE A 273 -1.63 9.52 -12.55
N ARG A 274 -2.06 9.94 -13.75
CA ARG A 274 -2.93 11.11 -13.93
C ARG A 274 -4.25 10.98 -13.18
N ILE A 275 -4.89 9.81 -13.25
CA ILE A 275 -6.15 9.55 -12.52
C ILE A 275 -5.94 9.66 -11.01
N LEU A 276 -4.86 9.12 -10.48
CA LEU A 276 -4.57 9.22 -9.05
C LEU A 276 -4.28 10.65 -8.60
N GLN A 277 -3.54 11.42 -9.39
CA GLN A 277 -3.35 12.85 -9.12
C GLN A 277 -4.68 13.62 -9.20
N SER A 278 -5.61 13.18 -10.05
CA SER A 278 -6.95 13.78 -10.10
C SER A 278 -7.80 13.40 -8.89
N CYS A 279 -7.70 12.19 -8.37
CA CYS A 279 -8.33 11.80 -7.11
C CYS A 279 -7.88 12.72 -5.98
N ARG A 280 -6.57 12.94 -5.86
CA ARG A 280 -6.00 13.86 -4.89
C ARG A 280 -6.59 15.28 -5.02
N LEU A 281 -6.60 15.85 -6.23
CA LEU A 281 -7.15 17.20 -6.45
C LEU A 281 -8.67 17.28 -6.21
N LEU A 282 -9.40 16.19 -6.45
CA LEU A 282 -10.83 16.10 -6.15
C LEU A 282 -11.11 16.17 -4.65
N GLN A 283 -10.21 15.66 -3.84
CA GLN A 283 -10.31 15.66 -2.37
C GLN A 283 -9.80 16.95 -1.75
N GLU A 284 -8.63 17.44 -2.20
CA GLU A 284 -7.94 18.57 -1.59
C GLU A 284 -8.46 19.94 -2.06
N THR A 285 -9.29 20.01 -3.12
CA THR A 285 -9.70 21.27 -3.73
C THR A 285 -11.16 21.29 -4.19
N ASP A 286 -11.76 22.50 -4.22
CA ASP A 286 -13.07 22.75 -4.78
C ASP A 286 -13.07 23.02 -6.29
N LYS A 287 -11.95 22.74 -6.98
CA LYS A 287 -11.80 22.98 -8.43
C LYS A 287 -12.85 22.18 -9.21
N LYS A 288 -13.33 22.75 -10.31
CA LYS A 288 -14.26 22.05 -11.20
C LYS A 288 -13.63 20.78 -11.77
N ILE A 289 -14.41 19.72 -11.96
CA ILE A 289 -13.95 18.43 -12.48
C ILE A 289 -13.19 18.61 -13.82
N GLY A 290 -13.69 19.49 -14.71
CA GLY A 290 -13.02 19.80 -15.98
C GLY A 290 -11.68 20.50 -15.80
N GLU A 291 -11.54 21.35 -14.79
CA GLU A 291 -10.27 22.01 -14.45
C GLU A 291 -9.26 20.98 -13.90
N ILE A 292 -9.71 20.07 -13.02
CA ILE A 292 -8.87 18.97 -12.53
C ILE A 292 -8.41 18.07 -13.67
N ALA A 293 -9.31 17.71 -14.59
CA ALA A 293 -8.94 16.93 -15.77
C ALA A 293 -7.79 17.61 -16.54
N ASN A 294 -7.90 18.92 -16.81
CA ASN A 294 -6.85 19.69 -17.49
C ASN A 294 -5.55 19.74 -16.69
N LEU A 295 -5.61 20.02 -15.39
CA LEU A 295 -4.45 20.07 -14.50
C LEU A 295 -3.71 18.73 -14.39
N THR A 296 -4.42 17.63 -14.63
CA THR A 296 -3.84 16.30 -14.62
C THR A 296 -3.50 15.75 -16.01
N GLY A 297 -3.50 16.61 -17.03
CA GLY A 297 -3.04 16.30 -18.37
C GLY A 297 -4.07 15.62 -19.28
N PHE A 298 -5.38 15.76 -18.97
CA PHE A 298 -6.45 15.31 -19.85
C PHE A 298 -7.00 16.50 -20.66
N ASN A 299 -6.85 16.43 -21.97
CA ASN A 299 -7.37 17.44 -22.91
C ASN A 299 -8.86 17.23 -23.24
N ASN A 300 -9.49 16.14 -22.80
CA ASN A 300 -10.87 15.80 -23.06
C ASN A 300 -11.55 15.26 -21.79
N ILE A 301 -12.55 15.99 -21.30
CA ILE A 301 -13.28 15.65 -20.07
C ILE A 301 -14.09 14.36 -20.20
N SER A 302 -14.65 14.06 -21.38
CA SER A 302 -15.41 12.82 -21.59
C SER A 302 -14.49 11.60 -21.52
N TYR A 303 -13.29 11.72 -22.09
CA TYR A 303 -12.25 10.68 -21.98
C TYR A 303 -11.76 10.54 -20.55
N PHE A 304 -11.52 11.66 -19.85
CA PHE A 304 -11.18 11.66 -18.43
C PHE A 304 -12.22 10.90 -17.60
N ASN A 305 -13.51 11.25 -17.72
CA ASN A 305 -14.58 10.59 -16.96
C ASN A 305 -14.64 9.09 -17.24
N LYS A 306 -14.48 8.67 -18.50
CA LYS A 306 -14.45 7.25 -18.90
C LYS A 306 -13.30 6.50 -18.28
N VAL A 307 -12.09 7.09 -18.30
CA VAL A 307 -10.88 6.47 -17.74
C VAL A 307 -10.97 6.45 -16.21
N PHE A 308 -11.43 7.53 -15.60
CA PHE A 308 -11.61 7.63 -14.16
C PHE A 308 -12.58 6.55 -13.67
N LEU A 309 -13.78 6.44 -14.26
CA LEU A 309 -14.75 5.41 -13.91
C LEU A 309 -14.17 4.00 -14.07
N LYS A 310 -13.44 3.75 -15.18
CA LYS A 310 -12.80 2.44 -15.40
C LYS A 310 -11.71 2.12 -14.37
N THR A 311 -10.97 3.13 -13.89
CA THR A 311 -9.81 2.94 -13.01
C THR A 311 -10.21 2.90 -11.54
N ILE A 312 -11.17 3.75 -11.15
CA ILE A 312 -11.56 3.95 -9.74
C ILE A 312 -12.87 3.22 -9.39
N GLY A 313 -13.70 2.87 -10.39
CA GLY A 313 -14.98 2.19 -10.17
C GLY A 313 -16.18 3.12 -9.95
N CYS A 314 -15.96 4.43 -9.75
CA CYS A 314 -17.02 5.44 -9.64
C CYS A 314 -16.69 6.68 -10.48
N THR A 315 -17.67 7.59 -10.66
CA THR A 315 -17.45 8.84 -11.39
C THR A 315 -16.65 9.84 -10.54
N PRO A 316 -15.93 10.81 -11.17
CA PRO A 316 -15.24 11.87 -10.41
C PRO A 316 -16.14 12.66 -9.46
N LYS A 317 -17.42 12.85 -9.84
CA LYS A 317 -18.42 13.52 -9.00
C LYS A 317 -18.79 12.68 -7.78
N GLU A 318 -19.06 11.40 -7.98
CA GLU A 318 -19.33 10.45 -6.88
C GLU A 318 -18.12 10.35 -5.97
N TYR A 319 -16.91 10.22 -6.53
CA TYR A 319 -15.66 10.17 -5.78
C TYR A 319 -15.51 11.40 -4.87
N ARG A 320 -15.68 12.63 -5.41
CA ARG A 320 -15.64 13.87 -4.61
C ARG A 320 -16.70 13.89 -3.51
N ASN A 321 -17.95 13.53 -3.85
CA ASN A 321 -19.06 13.55 -2.90
C ASN A 321 -18.87 12.52 -1.77
N ASN A 322 -18.21 11.40 -2.07
CA ASN A 322 -17.92 10.36 -1.10
C ASN A 322 -16.68 10.67 -0.25
N SER A 323 -15.82 11.60 -0.69
CA SER A 323 -14.61 12.03 0.02
C SER A 323 -14.83 13.27 0.92
N GLY A 324 -16.02 13.82 0.96
CA GLY A 324 -16.35 15.10 1.61
C GLY A 324 -17.07 14.95 2.94
N TYR A 325 -16.51 14.17 3.89
CA TYR A 325 -16.88 14.25 5.33
C TYR A 325 -15.68 13.83 6.18
#